data_e1ff46d22c28df1c91cecfc5564b1501
#
_entry.id   e1ff46d22c28df1c91cecfc5564b1501
#
_cell.length_a   1.000
_cell.length_b   1.000
_cell.length_c   1.000
_cell.angle_alpha   90.00
_cell.angle_beta   90.00
_cell.angle_gamma   90.00
#
_symmetry.space_group_name_H-M   'P 1'
#
loop_
_entity.id
_entity.type
_entity.pdbx_description
1 polymer ?
#
loop_
_entity_poly.entity_id
_entity_poly.type
_entity_poly.pdbx_seq_one_letter_code
_entity_poly.pdbx_strand_id
1 'polypeptide(L)'
;MQAEALAARVWPGRVCELEPIGGGITNHNFKVVVDGEAYVLRIGGKDTELLGIDRRAEYQASLAAASLGVGPEVIGFLEPEGYLVTRFIEGGPVDVHVPETLARVGETLRLIHDGPPVRARFDAFRVVETYRATADARGVSIPSAYARASELAAAIERARGRQPLRPCHNDLLNANFIADGERLRIVDWEYAGMGDIFFDLANFAVNNDLDEAEQRELLGAYFGETRDSDLAVMRLMRFMSEFREAMWGVVQQGISELDFDFAAYADEHFERLEQRSRDLGDFGA
;
A
#
# COMPACT_ATOMS: atom_id res chain seq x y z
N MET A 1 -11.65 17.37 19.39
CA MET A 1 -12.86 16.75 20.03
C MET A 1 -13.01 15.27 19.75
N GLN A 2 -13.01 14.78 18.49
CA GLN A 2 -13.19 13.33 18.24
C GLN A 2 -11.96 12.51 18.70
N ALA A 3 -10.75 12.93 18.36
CA ALA A 3 -9.53 12.23 18.71
C ALA A 3 -9.28 12.16 20.22
N GLU A 4 -9.56 13.24 20.97
CA GLU A 4 -9.45 13.25 22.45
C GLU A 4 -10.43 12.29 23.11
N ALA A 5 -11.67 12.23 22.61
CA ALA A 5 -12.67 11.31 23.13
C ALA A 5 -12.27 9.84 22.87
N LEU A 6 -11.68 9.56 21.71
CA LEU A 6 -11.15 8.23 21.39
C LEU A 6 -9.93 7.88 22.23
N ALA A 7 -9.00 8.81 22.42
CA ALA A 7 -7.84 8.60 23.31
C ALA A 7 -8.30 8.30 24.75
N ALA A 8 -9.31 8.99 25.26
CA ALA A 8 -9.89 8.71 26.58
C ALA A 8 -10.56 7.32 26.69
N ARG A 9 -11.02 6.73 25.59
CA ARG A 9 -11.52 5.35 25.55
C ARG A 9 -10.38 4.32 25.69
N VAL A 10 -9.24 4.63 25.06
CA VAL A 10 -8.04 3.74 25.12
C VAL A 10 -7.31 3.87 26.44
N TRP A 11 -7.16 5.08 26.97
CA TRP A 11 -6.44 5.37 28.20
C TRP A 11 -7.33 6.09 29.23
N PRO A 12 -8.31 5.41 29.84
CA PRO A 12 -9.25 6.04 30.75
C PRO A 12 -8.55 6.64 31.97
N GLY A 13 -8.86 7.91 32.25
CA GLY A 13 -8.30 8.65 33.39
C GLY A 13 -6.86 9.12 33.24
N ARG A 14 -6.24 8.92 32.06
CA ARG A 14 -4.90 9.44 31.78
C ARG A 14 -4.97 10.76 31.03
N VAL A 15 -3.92 11.56 31.18
CA VAL A 15 -3.71 12.78 30.35
C VAL A 15 -3.06 12.33 29.05
N CYS A 16 -3.69 12.69 27.94
CA CYS A 16 -3.21 12.39 26.58
C CYS A 16 -2.85 13.70 25.87
N GLU A 17 -1.62 13.79 25.38
CA GLU A 17 -1.21 14.87 24.48
C GLU A 17 -1.36 14.37 23.05
N LEU A 18 -2.11 15.07 22.20
CA LEU A 18 -2.41 14.69 20.83
C LEU A 18 -1.80 15.68 19.84
N GLU A 19 -1.08 15.17 18.87
CA GLU A 19 -0.52 15.93 17.76
C GLU A 19 -0.90 15.26 16.43
N PRO A 20 -1.49 15.99 15.45
CA PRO A 20 -1.76 15.41 14.14
C PRO A 20 -0.47 15.00 13.44
N ILE A 21 -0.45 13.79 12.84
CA ILE A 21 0.60 13.33 11.95
C ILE A 21 0.14 13.62 10.53
N GLY A 22 0.90 14.45 9.79
CA GLY A 22 0.62 14.76 8.39
C GLY A 22 0.97 13.60 7.45
N GLY A 23 0.54 13.71 6.18
CA GLY A 23 0.97 12.82 5.09
C GLY A 23 -0.02 11.72 4.70
N GLY A 24 -1.10 11.49 5.43
CA GLY A 24 -2.14 10.53 5.04
C GLY A 24 -3.26 11.20 4.23
N ILE A 25 -3.62 10.63 3.07
CA ILE A 25 -4.76 11.07 2.24
C ILE A 25 -6.00 10.15 2.36
N THR A 26 -5.93 9.14 3.21
CA THR A 26 -7.05 8.21 3.45
C THR A 26 -7.49 8.24 4.91
N ASN A 27 -6.56 8.46 5.84
CA ASN A 27 -6.78 8.36 7.28
C ASN A 27 -6.30 9.62 8.01
N HIS A 28 -6.89 9.88 9.18
CA HIS A 28 -6.40 10.89 10.12
C HIS A 28 -5.56 10.20 11.20
N ASN A 29 -4.27 10.48 11.22
CA ASN A 29 -3.34 9.92 12.19
C ASN A 29 -2.97 10.95 13.24
N PHE A 30 -2.91 10.51 14.51
CA PHE A 30 -2.50 11.34 15.63
C PHE A 30 -1.39 10.64 16.42
N LYS A 31 -0.30 11.35 16.69
CA LYS A 31 0.64 10.96 17.74
C LYS A 31 -0.01 11.26 19.08
N VAL A 32 -0.07 10.27 19.95
CA VAL A 32 -0.65 10.37 21.29
C VAL A 32 0.43 10.05 22.31
N VAL A 33 0.74 10.99 23.19
CA VAL A 33 1.70 10.78 24.29
C VAL A 33 0.93 10.58 25.59
N VAL A 34 1.19 9.47 26.26
CA VAL A 34 0.58 9.09 27.53
C VAL A 34 1.67 8.56 28.47
N ASP A 35 1.83 9.17 29.65
CA ASP A 35 2.84 8.80 30.65
C ASP A 35 4.28 8.73 30.09
N GLY A 36 4.61 9.55 29.10
CA GLY A 36 5.91 9.59 28.44
C GLY A 36 6.11 8.58 27.30
N GLU A 37 5.14 7.71 27.04
CA GLU A 37 5.15 6.76 25.94
C GLU A 37 4.36 7.29 24.74
N ALA A 38 4.84 7.07 23.53
CA ALA A 38 4.22 7.58 22.30
C ALA A 38 3.50 6.46 21.52
N TYR A 39 2.32 6.81 20.99
CA TYR A 39 1.44 5.93 20.25
C TYR A 39 0.93 6.64 18.99
N VAL A 40 0.39 5.86 18.05
CA VAL A 40 -0.37 6.37 16.90
C VAL A 40 -1.83 5.94 17.07
N LEU A 41 -2.75 6.91 17.08
CA LEU A 41 -4.18 6.68 16.94
C LEU A 41 -4.54 6.95 15.49
N ARG A 42 -4.96 5.91 14.76
CA ARG A 42 -5.43 5.98 13.37
C ARG A 42 -6.95 5.99 13.36
N ILE A 43 -7.50 7.05 12.80
CA ILE A 43 -8.93 7.22 12.55
C ILE A 43 -9.15 7.04 11.05
N GLY A 44 -9.87 5.98 10.67
CA GLY A 44 -10.17 5.72 9.27
C GLY A 44 -11.00 6.83 8.64
N GLY A 45 -10.75 7.09 7.36
CA GLY A 45 -11.59 7.97 6.55
C GLY A 45 -12.99 7.40 6.34
N LYS A 46 -13.85 8.19 5.70
CA LYS A 46 -15.22 7.82 5.39
C LYS A 46 -15.27 6.94 4.14
N ASP A 47 -16.23 6.03 4.08
CA ASP A 47 -16.53 5.17 2.91
C ASP A 47 -15.32 4.37 2.38
N THR A 48 -14.31 4.08 3.23
CA THR A 48 -13.08 3.39 2.83
C THR A 48 -13.32 1.93 2.41
N GLU A 49 -14.45 1.34 2.77
CA GLU A 49 -14.90 0.04 2.26
C GLU A 49 -15.12 0.04 0.75
N LEU A 50 -15.42 1.20 0.13
CA LEU A 50 -15.52 1.35 -1.32
C LEU A 50 -14.17 1.28 -2.03
N LEU A 51 -13.08 1.43 -1.28
CA LEU A 51 -11.70 1.21 -1.72
C LEU A 51 -11.25 -0.24 -1.51
N GLY A 52 -12.12 -1.09 -0.96
CA GLY A 52 -11.82 -2.48 -0.60
C GLY A 52 -11.10 -2.63 0.74
N ILE A 53 -11.07 -1.59 1.57
CA ILE A 53 -10.43 -1.62 2.89
C ILE A 53 -11.37 -2.27 3.91
N ASP A 54 -10.91 -3.38 4.53
CA ASP A 54 -11.56 -4.04 5.67
C ASP A 54 -10.75 -3.76 6.94
N ARG A 55 -11.26 -2.96 7.85
CA ARG A 55 -10.58 -2.53 9.08
C ARG A 55 -10.20 -3.69 10.00
N ARG A 56 -10.96 -4.79 10.02
CA ARG A 56 -10.59 -6.00 10.77
C ARG A 56 -9.47 -6.77 10.08
N ALA A 57 -9.44 -6.78 8.76
CA ALA A 57 -8.33 -7.37 8.02
C ALA A 57 -7.04 -6.56 8.19
N GLU A 58 -7.13 -5.23 8.15
CA GLU A 58 -6.01 -4.33 8.49
C GLU A 58 -5.46 -4.61 9.89
N TYR A 59 -6.34 -4.71 10.91
CA TYR A 59 -5.94 -5.04 12.27
C TYR A 59 -5.18 -6.38 12.34
N GLN A 60 -5.69 -7.42 11.66
CA GLN A 60 -5.03 -8.73 11.63
C GLN A 60 -3.68 -8.69 10.91
N ALA A 61 -3.58 -7.96 9.79
CA ALA A 61 -2.33 -7.77 9.08
C ALA A 61 -1.31 -7.01 9.92
N SER A 62 -1.74 -5.97 10.64
CA SER A 62 -0.90 -5.22 11.57
C SER A 62 -0.36 -6.11 12.70
N LEU A 63 -1.18 -7.01 13.26
CA LEU A 63 -0.74 -8.00 14.26
C LEU A 63 0.29 -8.97 13.67
N ALA A 64 0.07 -9.46 12.45
CA ALA A 64 1.02 -10.33 11.76
C ALA A 64 2.35 -9.61 11.52
N ALA A 65 2.33 -8.37 11.01
CA ALA A 65 3.52 -7.56 10.80
C ALA A 65 4.28 -7.27 12.11
N ALA A 66 3.57 -6.97 13.18
CA ALA A 66 4.16 -6.76 14.50
C ALA A 66 4.85 -8.05 15.01
N SER A 67 4.25 -9.22 14.80
CA SER A 67 4.83 -10.51 15.20
C SER A 67 6.14 -10.85 14.47
N LEU A 68 6.28 -10.36 13.24
CA LEU A 68 7.51 -10.47 12.43
C LEU A 68 8.56 -9.41 12.80
N GLY A 69 8.20 -8.44 13.63
CA GLY A 69 9.06 -7.31 13.97
C GLY A 69 9.21 -6.29 12.86
N VAL A 70 8.38 -6.35 11.81
CA VAL A 70 8.40 -5.38 10.69
C VAL A 70 7.37 -4.27 10.85
N GLY A 71 6.24 -4.52 11.50
CA GLY A 71 5.24 -3.51 11.84
C GLY A 71 5.38 -2.97 13.26
N PRO A 72 4.65 -1.89 13.60
CA PRO A 72 4.54 -1.41 14.97
C PRO A 72 3.79 -2.39 15.86
N GLU A 73 4.09 -2.38 17.16
CA GLU A 73 3.29 -3.09 18.15
C GLU A 73 1.84 -2.58 18.13
N VAL A 74 0.87 -3.49 18.06
CA VAL A 74 -0.55 -3.15 18.11
C VAL A 74 -1.00 -3.09 19.55
N ILE A 75 -1.49 -1.93 19.98
CA ILE A 75 -1.92 -1.66 21.35
C ILE A 75 -3.42 -1.91 21.52
N GLY A 76 -4.21 -1.56 20.49
CA GLY A 76 -5.66 -1.73 20.56
C GLY A 76 -6.36 -1.55 19.23
N PHE A 77 -7.60 -2.04 19.21
CA PHE A 77 -8.52 -1.88 18.09
C PHE A 77 -9.87 -1.43 18.65
N LEU A 78 -10.35 -0.28 18.23
CA LEU A 78 -11.58 0.32 18.72
C LEU A 78 -12.77 -0.08 17.86
N GLU A 79 -13.65 -0.89 18.42
CA GLU A 79 -14.91 -1.27 17.81
C GLU A 79 -16.06 -0.38 18.30
N PRO A 80 -17.10 -0.16 17.47
CA PRO A 80 -17.33 -0.73 16.13
C PRO A 80 -16.62 0.04 15.01
N GLU A 81 -15.98 1.17 15.28
CA GLU A 81 -15.47 2.12 14.27
C GLU A 81 -14.29 1.55 13.47
N GLY A 82 -13.57 0.56 14.01
CA GLY A 82 -12.42 -0.05 13.37
C GLY A 82 -11.14 0.80 13.44
N TYR A 83 -11.01 1.65 14.48
CA TYR A 83 -9.82 2.49 14.64
C TYR A 83 -8.68 1.70 15.28
N LEU A 84 -7.47 1.93 14.78
CA LEU A 84 -6.29 1.21 15.20
C LEU A 84 -5.39 2.08 16.08
N VAL A 85 -4.86 1.47 17.14
CA VAL A 85 -3.85 2.09 17.99
C VAL A 85 -2.60 1.24 17.98
N THR A 86 -1.48 1.86 17.62
CA THR A 86 -0.17 1.21 17.57
C THR A 86 0.85 1.99 18.39
N ARG A 87 1.97 1.35 18.73
CA ARG A 87 3.11 2.07 19.28
C ARG A 87 3.71 2.98 18.20
N PHE A 88 4.08 4.18 18.58
CA PHE A 88 4.80 5.09 17.70
C PHE A 88 6.22 4.55 17.48
N ILE A 89 6.67 4.52 16.23
CA ILE A 89 8.03 4.14 15.88
C ILE A 89 8.89 5.40 15.82
N GLU A 90 9.86 5.48 16.69
CA GLU A 90 10.90 6.52 16.61
C GLU A 90 11.86 6.14 15.49
N GLY A 91 11.95 6.95 14.44
CA GLY A 91 12.77 6.66 13.28
C GLY A 91 12.75 7.79 12.26
N GLY A 92 13.40 7.59 11.16
CA GLY A 92 13.53 8.56 10.07
C GLY A 92 13.12 8.01 8.72
N PRO A 93 13.08 8.89 7.71
CA PRO A 93 12.82 8.49 6.33
C PRO A 93 13.91 7.53 5.82
N VAL A 94 13.55 6.75 4.84
CA VAL A 94 14.42 5.74 4.22
C VAL A 94 14.85 6.24 2.84
N ASP A 95 16.15 6.28 2.57
CA ASP A 95 16.67 6.48 1.23
C ASP A 95 16.75 5.11 0.54
N VAL A 96 15.81 4.85 -0.35
CA VAL A 96 15.67 3.57 -1.04
C VAL A 96 16.66 3.39 -2.20
N HIS A 97 17.34 4.46 -2.65
CA HIS A 97 18.33 4.40 -3.72
C HIS A 97 19.73 3.98 -3.23
N VAL A 98 19.87 3.75 -1.92
CA VAL A 98 21.08 3.18 -1.34
C VAL A 98 21.04 1.65 -1.46
N PRO A 99 22.04 0.98 -2.04
CA PRO A 99 22.07 -0.48 -2.26
C PRO A 99 21.79 -1.30 -1.00
N GLU A 100 22.39 -0.92 0.14
CA GLU A 100 22.16 -1.60 1.41
C GLU A 100 20.71 -1.48 1.89
N THR A 101 20.04 -0.38 1.54
CA THR A 101 18.63 -0.19 1.84
C THR A 101 17.75 -1.07 0.94
N LEU A 102 18.05 -1.13 -0.36
CA LEU A 102 17.34 -2.03 -1.29
C LEU A 102 17.46 -3.50 -0.87
N ALA A 103 18.65 -3.91 -0.45
CA ALA A 103 18.86 -5.26 0.07
C ALA A 103 17.98 -5.54 1.30
N ARG A 104 17.92 -4.61 2.26
CA ARG A 104 17.05 -4.73 3.44
C ARG A 104 15.57 -4.74 3.08
N VAL A 105 15.15 -3.95 2.08
CA VAL A 105 13.77 -3.96 1.59
C VAL A 105 13.44 -5.34 1.01
N GLY A 106 14.27 -5.88 0.12
CA GLY A 106 14.08 -7.21 -0.46
C GLY A 106 13.96 -8.31 0.60
N GLU A 107 14.85 -8.30 1.60
CA GLU A 107 14.81 -9.25 2.72
C GLU A 107 13.55 -9.08 3.59
N THR A 108 13.14 -7.83 3.85
CA THR A 108 11.95 -7.51 4.66
C THR A 108 10.68 -7.96 3.93
N LEU A 109 10.57 -7.70 2.62
CA LEU A 109 9.43 -8.16 1.81
C LEU A 109 9.36 -9.70 1.77
N ARG A 110 10.50 -10.37 1.64
CA ARG A 110 10.53 -11.84 1.71
C ARG A 110 10.05 -12.35 3.06
N LEU A 111 10.48 -11.73 4.16
CA LEU A 111 10.03 -12.08 5.51
C LEU A 111 8.51 -11.93 5.66
N ILE A 112 7.92 -10.87 5.09
CA ILE A 112 6.47 -10.64 5.08
C ILE A 112 5.77 -11.73 4.25
N HIS A 113 6.24 -11.98 3.02
CA HIS A 113 5.64 -12.93 2.09
C HIS A 113 5.73 -14.39 2.58
N ASP A 114 6.72 -14.72 3.38
CA ASP A 114 6.86 -16.02 4.05
C ASP A 114 6.18 -16.05 5.43
N GLY A 115 5.59 -14.94 5.86
CA GLY A 115 4.94 -14.78 7.15
C GLY A 115 3.58 -15.50 7.27
N PRO A 116 2.90 -15.31 8.41
CA PRO A 116 1.59 -15.92 8.65
C PRO A 116 0.55 -15.38 7.67
N PRO A 117 -0.39 -16.23 7.18
CA PRO A 117 -1.41 -15.79 6.25
C PRO A 117 -2.33 -14.75 6.88
N VAL A 118 -2.75 -13.76 6.08
CA VAL A 118 -3.73 -12.75 6.46
C VAL A 118 -5.11 -13.09 5.87
N ARG A 119 -6.17 -12.55 6.49
CA ARG A 119 -7.54 -12.92 6.11
C ARG A 119 -7.97 -12.32 4.77
N ALA A 120 -7.61 -11.06 4.52
CA ALA A 120 -8.00 -10.38 3.29
C ALA A 120 -7.31 -10.99 2.07
N ARG A 121 -7.88 -10.77 0.92
CA ARG A 121 -7.30 -11.10 -0.37
C ARG A 121 -7.18 -9.82 -1.19
N PHE A 122 -6.03 -9.66 -1.82
CA PHE A 122 -5.79 -8.58 -2.76
C PHE A 122 -5.52 -9.17 -4.15
N ASP A 123 -6.22 -8.65 -5.14
CA ASP A 123 -6.08 -9.03 -6.55
C ASP A 123 -6.11 -7.74 -7.36
N ALA A 124 -4.96 -7.29 -7.85
CA ALA A 124 -4.81 -6.02 -8.53
C ALA A 124 -5.77 -5.86 -9.73
N PHE A 125 -6.07 -6.96 -10.43
CA PHE A 125 -7.00 -6.96 -11.57
C PHE A 125 -8.44 -6.70 -11.11
N ARG A 126 -8.87 -7.37 -10.05
CA ARG A 126 -10.23 -7.19 -9.48
C ARG A 126 -10.39 -5.84 -8.79
N VAL A 127 -9.33 -5.33 -8.16
CA VAL A 127 -9.35 -4.00 -7.55
C VAL A 127 -9.63 -2.93 -8.59
N VAL A 128 -8.95 -2.95 -9.73
CA VAL A 128 -9.19 -1.99 -10.83
C VAL A 128 -10.63 -2.06 -11.35
N GLU A 129 -11.18 -3.27 -11.52
CA GLU A 129 -12.58 -3.46 -11.93
C GLU A 129 -13.56 -2.91 -10.88
N THR A 130 -13.27 -3.14 -9.60
CA THR A 130 -14.08 -2.61 -8.49
C THR A 130 -14.05 -1.09 -8.45
N TYR A 131 -12.86 -0.48 -8.61
CA TYR A 131 -12.73 0.97 -8.66
C TYR A 131 -13.50 1.56 -9.84
N ARG A 132 -13.43 0.92 -11.01
CA ARG A 132 -14.22 1.30 -12.18
C ARG A 132 -15.72 1.27 -11.88
N ALA A 133 -16.23 0.17 -11.33
CA ALA A 133 -17.64 0.04 -11.02
C ALA A 133 -18.11 1.05 -9.98
N THR A 134 -17.29 1.32 -8.97
CA THR A 134 -17.58 2.33 -7.93
C THR A 134 -17.60 3.74 -8.53
N ALA A 135 -16.63 4.09 -9.37
CA ALA A 135 -16.58 5.38 -10.05
C ALA A 135 -17.82 5.61 -10.93
N ASP A 136 -18.20 4.61 -11.74
CA ASP A 136 -19.44 4.65 -12.55
C ASP A 136 -20.70 4.86 -11.67
N ALA A 137 -20.81 4.13 -10.55
CA ALA A 137 -21.94 4.24 -9.63
C ALA A 137 -21.99 5.63 -8.94
N ARG A 138 -20.87 6.31 -8.81
CA ARG A 138 -20.74 7.67 -8.26
C ARG A 138 -20.79 8.76 -9.33
N GLY A 139 -20.99 8.41 -10.61
CA GLY A 139 -21.08 9.36 -11.72
C GLY A 139 -19.76 10.02 -12.10
N VAL A 140 -18.62 9.43 -11.72
CA VAL A 140 -17.29 9.92 -12.11
C VAL A 140 -17.00 9.52 -13.55
N SER A 141 -16.52 10.48 -14.35
CA SER A 141 -16.11 10.21 -15.73
C SER A 141 -14.89 9.29 -15.79
N ILE A 142 -14.97 8.23 -16.55
CA ILE A 142 -13.85 7.31 -16.74
C ILE A 142 -12.96 7.82 -17.89
N PRO A 143 -11.66 7.98 -17.67
CA PRO A 143 -10.73 8.41 -18.70
C PRO A 143 -10.74 7.46 -19.90
N SER A 144 -10.60 8.02 -21.13
CA SER A 144 -10.62 7.24 -22.38
C SER A 144 -9.48 6.21 -22.46
N ALA A 145 -8.37 6.46 -21.78
CA ALA A 145 -7.23 5.54 -21.67
C ALA A 145 -7.58 4.23 -20.97
N TYR A 146 -8.64 4.19 -20.13
CA TYR A 146 -9.06 3.01 -19.37
C TYR A 146 -9.31 1.79 -20.29
N ALA A 147 -9.97 1.97 -21.42
CA ALA A 147 -10.35 0.85 -22.28
C ALA A 147 -9.11 0.06 -22.74
N ARG A 148 -8.12 0.76 -23.27
CA ARG A 148 -6.85 0.16 -23.71
C ARG A 148 -6.06 -0.43 -22.54
N ALA A 149 -6.01 0.26 -21.39
CA ALA A 149 -5.35 -0.23 -20.20
C ALA A 149 -5.99 -1.52 -19.68
N SER A 150 -7.32 -1.61 -19.71
CA SER A 150 -8.07 -2.81 -19.31
C SER A 150 -7.83 -4.01 -20.24
N GLU A 151 -7.72 -3.79 -21.55
CA GLU A 151 -7.37 -4.84 -22.53
C GLU A 151 -5.97 -5.40 -22.25
N LEU A 152 -4.99 -4.52 -21.99
CA LEU A 152 -3.63 -4.93 -21.65
C LEU A 152 -3.57 -5.61 -20.28
N ALA A 153 -4.30 -5.13 -19.29
CA ALA A 153 -4.41 -5.79 -17.99
C ALA A 153 -4.97 -7.22 -18.12
N ALA A 154 -5.99 -7.43 -18.97
CA ALA A 154 -6.52 -8.76 -19.24
C ALA A 154 -5.50 -9.68 -19.95
N ALA A 155 -4.66 -9.13 -20.83
CA ALA A 155 -3.56 -9.90 -21.45
C ALA A 155 -2.49 -10.28 -20.41
N ILE A 156 -2.13 -9.35 -19.51
CA ILE A 156 -1.20 -9.59 -18.40
C ILE A 156 -1.76 -10.69 -17.48
N GLU A 157 -3.02 -10.61 -17.10
CA GLU A 157 -3.67 -11.62 -16.25
C GLU A 157 -3.60 -13.01 -16.88
N ARG A 158 -3.89 -13.12 -18.18
CA ARG A 158 -3.78 -14.41 -18.91
C ARG A 158 -2.36 -14.94 -18.93
N ALA A 159 -1.38 -14.09 -19.20
CA ALA A 159 0.04 -14.47 -19.25
C ALA A 159 0.58 -14.85 -17.87
N ARG A 160 0.16 -14.16 -16.82
CA ARG A 160 0.53 -14.49 -15.43
C ARG A 160 -0.10 -15.81 -14.98
N GLY A 161 -1.34 -16.09 -15.39
CA GLY A 161 -2.08 -17.26 -14.91
C GLY A 161 -2.25 -17.23 -13.38
N ARG A 162 -2.53 -18.40 -12.79
CA ARG A 162 -2.68 -18.52 -11.33
C ARG A 162 -1.31 -18.51 -10.63
N GLN A 163 -1.14 -17.62 -9.68
CA GLN A 163 0.05 -17.53 -8.85
C GLN A 163 -0.24 -18.02 -7.42
N PRO A 164 0.77 -18.57 -6.72
CA PRO A 164 0.68 -18.78 -5.27
C PRO A 164 0.43 -17.44 -4.56
N LEU A 165 -0.58 -17.41 -3.70
CA LEU A 165 -0.86 -16.21 -2.93
C LEU A 165 -0.03 -16.21 -1.64
N ARG A 166 0.55 -15.06 -1.34
CA ARG A 166 1.34 -14.80 -0.13
C ARG A 166 0.81 -13.56 0.58
N PRO A 167 1.10 -13.40 1.88
CA PRO A 167 0.82 -12.12 2.56
C PRO A 167 1.58 -11.00 1.86
N CYS A 168 0.87 -9.96 1.42
CA CYS A 168 1.41 -8.79 0.73
C CYS A 168 0.92 -7.52 1.41
N HIS A 169 1.69 -6.45 1.28
CA HIS A 169 1.33 -5.13 1.79
C HIS A 169 0.41 -4.38 0.81
N ASN A 170 0.74 -4.42 -0.48
CA ASN A 170 -0.01 -3.84 -1.62
C ASN A 170 -0.06 -2.30 -1.68
N ASP A 171 0.70 -1.61 -0.81
CA ASP A 171 0.79 -0.13 -0.79
C ASP A 171 2.15 0.35 -0.28
N LEU A 172 3.22 -0.01 -0.99
CA LEU A 172 4.61 0.22 -0.58
C LEU A 172 5.12 1.61 -1.02
N LEU A 173 4.46 2.66 -0.51
CA LEU A 173 4.91 4.04 -0.62
C LEU A 173 6.18 4.26 0.21
N ASN A 174 7.09 5.15 -0.22
CA ASN A 174 8.29 5.49 0.56
C ASN A 174 7.93 5.97 1.99
N ALA A 175 6.86 6.75 2.12
CA ALA A 175 6.39 7.27 3.40
C ALA A 175 5.98 6.17 4.41
N ASN A 176 5.73 4.94 3.94
CA ASN A 176 5.37 3.81 4.78
C ASN A 176 6.60 3.07 5.34
N PHE A 177 7.82 3.46 4.94
CA PHE A 177 9.07 2.88 5.42
C PHE A 177 9.73 3.78 6.46
N ILE A 178 10.10 3.20 7.62
CA ILE A 178 10.73 3.91 8.73
C ILE A 178 12.03 3.18 9.09
N ALA A 179 13.15 3.91 9.07
CA ALA A 179 14.42 3.43 9.59
C ALA A 179 14.43 3.53 11.12
N ASP A 180 14.34 2.40 11.82
CA ASP A 180 14.40 2.25 13.27
C ASP A 180 15.75 1.61 13.66
N GLY A 181 16.78 2.42 13.72
CA GLY A 181 18.17 1.96 13.86
C GLY A 181 18.57 1.06 12.70
N GLU A 182 18.94 -0.20 13.01
CA GLU A 182 19.28 -1.21 11.98
C GLU A 182 18.05 -1.88 11.34
N ARG A 183 16.85 -1.61 11.86
CA ARG A 183 15.61 -2.25 11.40
C ARG A 183 14.90 -1.38 10.38
N LEU A 184 14.29 -2.05 9.41
CA LEU A 184 13.33 -1.44 8.50
C LEU A 184 11.92 -1.79 9.00
N ARG A 185 11.13 -0.74 9.26
CA ARG A 185 9.74 -0.90 9.68
C ARG A 185 8.82 -0.47 8.57
N ILE A 186 7.67 -1.13 8.48
CA ILE A 186 6.64 -0.80 7.50
C ILE A 186 5.33 -0.56 8.23
N VAL A 187 4.67 0.55 7.90
CA VAL A 187 3.39 0.98 8.47
C VAL A 187 2.32 1.01 7.38
N ASP A 188 1.07 1.23 7.76
CA ASP A 188 -0.08 1.38 6.85
C ASP A 188 -0.50 0.10 6.12
N TRP A 189 -0.98 -0.88 6.87
CA TRP A 189 -1.37 -2.21 6.39
C TRP A 189 -2.81 -2.30 5.88
N GLU A 190 -3.45 -1.17 5.51
CA GLU A 190 -4.88 -1.14 5.18
C GLU A 190 -5.25 -1.87 3.89
N TYR A 191 -4.30 -2.01 2.94
CA TYR A 191 -4.47 -2.80 1.72
C TYR A 191 -3.87 -4.21 1.81
N ALA A 192 -3.35 -4.59 2.98
CA ALA A 192 -2.69 -5.88 3.14
C ALA A 192 -3.65 -7.04 2.90
N GLY A 193 -3.17 -8.03 2.16
CA GLY A 193 -3.96 -9.20 1.79
C GLY A 193 -3.10 -10.32 1.20
N MET A 194 -3.71 -11.50 1.06
CA MET A 194 -3.10 -12.59 0.30
C MET A 194 -3.10 -12.21 -1.19
N GLY A 195 -1.92 -12.00 -1.78
CA GLY A 195 -1.73 -11.47 -3.12
C GLY A 195 -0.57 -12.09 -3.89
N ASP A 196 -0.28 -11.53 -5.05
CA ASP A 196 0.88 -11.87 -5.88
C ASP A 196 2.09 -11.05 -5.41
N ILE A 197 3.16 -11.74 -4.99
CA ILE A 197 4.40 -11.11 -4.50
C ILE A 197 5.01 -10.14 -5.52
N PHE A 198 4.85 -10.41 -6.81
CA PHE A 198 5.36 -9.50 -7.84
C PHE A 198 4.57 -8.19 -7.90
N PHE A 199 3.33 -8.14 -7.40
CA PHE A 199 2.63 -6.88 -7.25
C PHE A 199 3.31 -6.01 -6.19
N ASP A 200 3.64 -6.56 -5.02
CA ASP A 200 4.37 -5.82 -3.98
C ASP A 200 5.73 -5.32 -4.47
N LEU A 201 6.54 -6.21 -5.07
CA LEU A 201 7.85 -5.84 -5.61
C LEU A 201 7.74 -4.73 -6.68
N ALA A 202 6.74 -4.83 -7.55
CA ALA A 202 6.49 -3.86 -8.60
C ALA A 202 5.91 -2.53 -8.04
N ASN A 203 5.02 -2.59 -7.06
CA ASN A 203 4.44 -1.44 -6.39
C ASN A 203 5.54 -0.64 -5.67
N PHE A 204 6.44 -1.31 -4.95
CA PHE A 204 7.61 -0.68 -4.37
C PHE A 204 8.48 0.00 -5.43
N ALA A 205 8.79 -0.70 -6.53
CA ALA A 205 9.62 -0.16 -7.61
C ALA A 205 8.98 1.05 -8.32
N VAL A 206 7.65 1.07 -8.47
CA VAL A 206 6.91 2.20 -9.07
C VAL A 206 6.87 3.38 -8.11
N ASN A 207 6.49 3.17 -6.87
CA ASN A 207 6.30 4.24 -5.87
C ASN A 207 7.62 4.90 -5.43
N ASN A 208 8.74 4.27 -5.74
CA ASN A 208 10.09 4.76 -5.41
C ASN A 208 10.94 5.04 -6.66
N ASP A 209 10.34 5.08 -7.85
CA ASP A 209 10.99 5.40 -9.13
C ASP A 209 12.28 4.62 -9.41
N LEU A 210 12.33 3.32 -9.01
CA LEU A 210 13.53 2.49 -9.20
C LEU A 210 13.86 2.31 -10.68
N ASP A 211 15.11 2.54 -11.03
CA ASP A 211 15.64 2.22 -12.36
C ASP A 211 15.81 0.70 -12.55
N GLU A 212 16.24 0.26 -13.74
CA GLU A 212 16.38 -1.18 -14.03
C GLU A 212 17.49 -1.83 -13.21
N ALA A 213 18.57 -1.12 -12.88
CA ALA A 213 19.66 -1.66 -12.08
C ALA A 213 19.20 -1.88 -10.63
N GLU A 214 18.50 -0.90 -10.07
CA GLU A 214 17.91 -0.98 -8.73
C GLU A 214 16.83 -2.07 -8.63
N GLN A 215 16.00 -2.23 -9.68
CA GLN A 215 15.04 -3.34 -9.74
C GLN A 215 15.73 -4.70 -9.76
N ARG A 216 16.84 -4.85 -10.48
CA ARG A 216 17.65 -6.08 -10.47
C ARG A 216 18.24 -6.34 -9.10
N GLU A 217 18.70 -5.29 -8.41
CA GLU A 217 19.23 -5.40 -7.05
C GLU A 217 18.14 -5.83 -6.05
N LEU A 218 16.97 -5.19 -6.08
CA LEU A 218 15.82 -5.59 -5.27
C LEU A 218 15.42 -7.05 -5.49
N LEU A 219 15.33 -7.49 -6.78
CA LEU A 219 15.01 -8.88 -7.12
C LEU A 219 16.09 -9.85 -6.65
N GLY A 220 17.36 -9.47 -6.78
CA GLY A 220 18.49 -10.24 -6.27
C GLY A 220 18.47 -10.43 -4.76
N ALA A 221 18.16 -9.36 -4.03
CA ALA A 221 18.01 -9.40 -2.58
C ALA A 221 16.81 -10.26 -2.14
N TYR A 222 15.71 -10.18 -2.90
CA TYR A 222 14.50 -10.93 -2.60
C TYR A 222 14.64 -12.43 -2.90
N PHE A 223 15.11 -12.80 -4.10
CA PHE A 223 15.17 -14.20 -4.55
C PHE A 223 16.53 -14.90 -4.27
N GLY A 224 17.58 -14.15 -3.89
CA GLY A 224 18.94 -14.62 -3.77
C GLY A 224 19.71 -14.63 -5.10
N GLU A 225 19.04 -14.43 -6.21
CA GLU A 225 19.60 -14.27 -7.56
C GLU A 225 18.67 -13.40 -8.41
N THR A 226 19.21 -12.77 -9.44
CA THR A 226 18.43 -11.99 -10.40
C THR A 226 18.28 -12.76 -11.71
N ARG A 227 17.05 -12.98 -12.15
CA ARG A 227 16.72 -13.62 -13.42
C ARG A 227 16.01 -12.64 -14.34
N ASP A 228 16.31 -12.69 -15.64
CA ASP A 228 15.59 -11.85 -16.62
C ASP A 228 14.08 -12.17 -16.68
N SER A 229 13.69 -13.43 -16.38
CA SER A 229 12.28 -13.81 -16.24
C SER A 229 11.57 -13.04 -15.11
N ASP A 230 12.25 -12.85 -13.98
CA ASP A 230 11.68 -12.14 -12.83
C ASP A 230 11.53 -10.65 -13.14
N LEU A 231 12.52 -10.07 -13.81
CA LEU A 231 12.44 -8.68 -14.30
C LEU A 231 11.31 -8.50 -15.33
N ALA A 232 11.11 -9.46 -16.23
CA ALA A 232 10.01 -9.42 -17.20
C ALA A 232 8.65 -9.46 -16.47
N VAL A 233 8.48 -10.30 -15.46
CA VAL A 233 7.27 -10.34 -14.63
C VAL A 233 7.08 -9.05 -13.86
N MET A 234 8.14 -8.50 -13.27
CA MET A 234 8.08 -7.21 -12.56
C MET A 234 7.59 -6.10 -13.49
N ARG A 235 8.05 -6.04 -14.74
CA ARG A 235 7.58 -5.06 -15.72
C ARG A 235 6.06 -5.16 -15.96
N LEU A 236 5.51 -6.38 -16.08
CA LEU A 236 4.08 -6.59 -16.20
C LEU A 236 3.31 -6.08 -14.96
N MET A 237 3.82 -6.37 -13.78
CA MET A 237 3.14 -5.98 -12.54
C MET A 237 3.34 -4.49 -12.21
N ARG A 238 4.40 -3.83 -12.72
CA ARG A 238 4.55 -2.37 -12.66
C ARG A 238 3.45 -1.66 -13.44
N PHE A 239 3.04 -2.22 -14.59
CA PHE A 239 1.87 -1.73 -15.30
C PHE A 239 0.61 -1.84 -14.44
N MET A 240 0.40 -2.98 -13.77
CA MET A 240 -0.76 -3.18 -12.90
C MET A 240 -0.75 -2.27 -11.66
N SER A 241 0.42 -2.01 -11.09
CA SER A 241 0.57 -1.06 -9.99
C SER A 241 0.17 0.35 -10.41
N GLU A 242 0.67 0.83 -11.54
CA GLU A 242 0.32 2.14 -12.08
C GLU A 242 -1.18 2.23 -12.44
N PHE A 243 -1.75 1.16 -13.00
CA PHE A 243 -3.17 1.12 -13.34
C PHE A 243 -4.07 1.16 -12.10
N ARG A 244 -3.64 0.50 -11.01
CA ARG A 244 -4.34 0.57 -9.73
C ARG A 244 -4.31 2.01 -9.17
N GLU A 245 -3.15 2.70 -9.22
CA GLU A 245 -3.03 4.08 -8.75
C GLU A 245 -3.89 5.05 -9.59
N ALA A 246 -3.83 4.95 -10.91
CA ALA A 246 -4.66 5.75 -11.80
C ALA A 246 -6.16 5.59 -11.47
N MET A 247 -6.62 4.36 -11.31
CA MET A 247 -8.02 4.08 -10.98
C MET A 247 -8.39 4.41 -9.53
N TRP A 248 -7.43 4.39 -8.59
CA TRP A 248 -7.63 4.90 -7.25
C TRP A 248 -7.90 6.42 -7.29
N GLY A 249 -7.12 7.18 -8.05
CA GLY A 249 -7.38 8.61 -8.26
C GLY A 249 -8.75 8.88 -8.89
N VAL A 250 -9.17 8.04 -9.85
CA VAL A 250 -10.52 8.15 -10.44
C VAL A 250 -11.62 7.93 -9.40
N VAL A 251 -11.56 6.84 -8.64
CA VAL A 251 -12.63 6.53 -7.67
C VAL A 251 -12.68 7.56 -6.54
N GLN A 252 -11.55 8.10 -6.13
CA GLN A 252 -11.48 9.14 -5.09
C GLN A 252 -12.22 10.41 -5.45
N GLN A 253 -12.33 10.77 -6.71
CA GLN A 253 -13.14 11.92 -7.16
C GLN A 253 -14.61 11.79 -6.76
N GLY A 254 -15.11 10.56 -6.59
CA GLY A 254 -16.51 10.29 -6.24
C GLY A 254 -16.77 9.99 -4.76
N ILE A 255 -15.73 9.77 -3.96
CA ILE A 255 -15.89 9.33 -2.57
C ILE A 255 -15.16 10.21 -1.55
N SER A 256 -14.06 10.86 -1.94
CA SER A 256 -13.25 11.67 -1.02
C SER A 256 -13.90 13.01 -0.71
N GLU A 257 -13.80 13.45 0.55
CA GLU A 257 -14.16 14.80 1.02
C GLU A 257 -12.90 15.69 1.21
N LEU A 258 -11.71 15.18 0.85
CA LEU A 258 -10.45 15.92 1.01
C LEU A 258 -10.28 16.95 -0.11
N ASP A 259 -9.69 18.09 0.24
CA ASP A 259 -9.27 19.14 -0.69
C ASP A 259 -7.94 18.70 -1.36
N PHE A 260 -8.07 17.77 -2.31
CA PHE A 260 -6.95 17.23 -3.10
C PHE A 260 -7.40 17.04 -4.55
N ASP A 261 -6.53 17.37 -5.50
CA ASP A 261 -6.84 17.23 -6.92
C ASP A 261 -6.66 15.79 -7.41
N PHE A 262 -7.65 14.95 -7.10
CA PHE A 262 -7.67 13.55 -7.53
C PHE A 262 -7.79 13.39 -9.06
N ALA A 263 -8.30 14.40 -9.77
CA ALA A 263 -8.36 14.36 -11.22
C ALA A 263 -6.95 14.49 -11.81
N ALA A 264 -6.18 15.51 -11.39
CA ALA A 264 -4.79 15.67 -11.79
C ALA A 264 -3.93 14.47 -11.39
N TYR A 265 -4.15 13.90 -10.20
CA TYR A 265 -3.49 12.67 -9.77
C TYR A 265 -3.78 11.49 -10.71
N ALA A 266 -5.04 11.27 -11.05
CA ALA A 266 -5.42 10.20 -11.97
C ALA A 266 -4.80 10.40 -13.36
N ASP A 267 -4.82 11.63 -13.90
CA ASP A 267 -4.27 11.96 -15.21
C ASP A 267 -2.76 11.70 -15.26
N GLU A 268 -2.01 12.11 -14.23
CA GLU A 268 -0.57 11.83 -14.12
C GLU A 268 -0.28 10.32 -14.15
N HIS A 269 -1.04 9.52 -13.39
CA HIS A 269 -0.86 8.07 -13.37
C HIS A 269 -1.28 7.40 -14.67
N PHE A 270 -2.27 7.93 -15.41
CA PHE A 270 -2.60 7.45 -16.76
C PHE A 270 -1.49 7.79 -17.77
N GLU A 271 -0.83 8.93 -17.66
CA GLU A 271 0.33 9.28 -18.50
C GLU A 271 1.51 8.32 -18.23
N ARG A 272 1.80 8.04 -16.95
CA ARG A 272 2.81 7.05 -16.56
C ARG A 272 2.44 5.64 -17.05
N LEU A 273 1.17 5.27 -16.99
CA LEU A 273 0.65 4.00 -17.48
C LEU A 273 0.85 3.85 -19.00
N GLU A 274 0.64 4.91 -19.78
CA GLU A 274 0.97 4.91 -21.21
C GLU A 274 2.46 4.66 -21.45
N GLN A 275 3.35 5.26 -20.66
CA GLN A 275 4.77 5.01 -20.78
C GLN A 275 5.09 3.54 -20.45
N ARG A 276 4.54 2.99 -19.36
CA ARG A 276 4.71 1.57 -19.03
C ARG A 276 4.20 0.64 -20.13
N SER A 277 3.10 0.99 -20.81
CA SER A 277 2.58 0.19 -21.92
C SER A 277 3.54 0.16 -23.11
N ARG A 278 4.28 1.25 -23.38
CA ARG A 278 5.33 1.27 -24.41
C ARG A 278 6.52 0.37 -24.03
N ASP A 279 6.89 0.35 -22.74
CA ASP A 279 7.97 -0.51 -22.22
C ASP A 279 7.65 -2.02 -22.37
N LEU A 280 6.37 -2.38 -22.48
CA LEU A 280 5.92 -3.74 -22.74
C LEU A 280 5.97 -4.13 -24.23
N GLY A 281 6.15 -3.17 -25.15
CA GLY A 281 6.23 -3.40 -26.60
C GLY A 281 4.96 -4.08 -27.16
N ASP A 282 5.16 -5.13 -27.96
CA ASP A 282 4.06 -5.87 -28.62
C ASP A 282 3.37 -6.88 -27.66
N PHE A 283 3.53 -6.73 -26.36
CA PHE A 283 2.88 -7.61 -25.39
C PHE A 283 1.35 -7.47 -25.46
N GLY A 284 0.67 -8.56 -25.79
CA GLY A 284 -0.80 -8.59 -25.91
C GLY A 284 -1.36 -8.22 -27.27
N ALA A 285 -0.50 -7.96 -28.31
CA ALA A 285 -0.91 -7.75 -29.68
C ALA A 285 -1.31 -9.05 -30.41
#